data_7d20a8b145a23feec01cdf66fcce38ad
#
_entry.id   7d20a8b145a23feec01cdf66fcce38ad
#
_cell.length_a   1.000
_cell.length_b   1.000
_cell.length_c   1.000
_cell.angle_alpha   90.00
_cell.angle_beta   90.00
_cell.angle_gamma   90.00
#
_symmetry.space_group_name_H-M   'P 1'
#
loop_
_entity.id
_entity.type
_entity.pdbx_description
1 polymer ?
#
loop_
_entity_poly.entity_id
_entity_poly.type
_entity_poly.pdbx_seq_one_letter_code
_entity_poly.pdbx_strand_id
1 'polypeptide(L)'
;TNPITGSLSNAETVTIEIFNYGENDVSNFEVSYTVNGGAEVIETFTETLASGTTAEYSFTGTADMSTVEAYYTIVATVNLDGDEDAENDSYEVEIQHLNPYDIGVSGIASPASGVLLSNAEQVVVAITNYGGATISDFDITYEFNGETVTETVAGPLAGNSSMSYTFDQTVDLSIPGTYVITVYTSLDGDADNSNDSSSSEIVNSNCAPSMNCTVGDGLTLFQLLDIDNPSGCEGYGDFTDQMTNVEQGGTHDVTMTTGYGNQYVRIWIDFNDDYSYTMDELVLDNYIIAQGSGSGTYTAVSYTHLRAHETLA
;
A
#
# COMPACT_ATOMS: atom_id res chain seq x y z
N THR A 1 -2.58 30.48 6.46
CA THR A 1 -2.17 31.01 7.76
C THR A 1 -0.92 30.28 8.26
N ASN A 2 -0.02 31.01 8.92
CA ASN A 2 1.21 30.52 9.50
C ASN A 2 1.26 30.94 10.98
N PRO A 3 2.04 30.23 11.83
CA PRO A 3 2.78 29.00 11.53
C PRO A 3 1.86 27.77 11.43
N ILE A 4 2.42 26.65 10.93
CA ILE A 4 1.78 25.34 10.89
C ILE A 4 2.57 24.37 11.77
N THR A 5 1.96 23.22 12.10
CA THR A 5 2.68 22.12 12.78
C THR A 5 3.96 21.77 12.03
N GLY A 6 5.09 21.72 12.75
CA GLY A 6 6.41 21.47 12.17
C GLY A 6 7.55 21.93 13.08
N SER A 7 8.69 22.27 12.49
CA SER A 7 9.81 22.84 13.23
C SER A 7 9.53 24.31 13.49
N LEU A 8 9.30 24.65 14.76
CA LEU A 8 8.99 26.01 15.19
C LEU A 8 10.17 26.65 15.92
N SER A 9 10.17 27.96 16.05
CA SER A 9 11.27 28.73 16.64
C SER A 9 10.78 29.63 17.81
N ASN A 10 11.70 30.34 18.40
CA ASN A 10 11.41 31.35 19.45
C ASN A 10 10.94 32.69 18.89
N ALA A 11 10.77 32.80 17.57
CA ALA A 11 10.37 34.04 16.90
C ALA A 11 9.50 33.75 15.67
N GLU A 12 8.43 33.00 15.87
CA GLU A 12 7.46 32.67 14.80
C GLU A 12 6.62 33.88 14.41
N THR A 13 6.52 34.12 13.11
CA THR A 13 5.62 35.13 12.57
C THR A 13 4.23 34.54 12.39
N VAL A 14 3.23 35.16 13.03
CA VAL A 14 1.84 34.79 12.82
C VAL A 14 1.32 35.52 11.58
N THR A 15 0.72 34.76 10.65
CA THR A 15 0.08 35.28 9.44
C THR A 15 -1.36 34.79 9.40
N ILE A 16 -2.28 35.70 9.18
CA ILE A 16 -3.70 35.42 9.07
C ILE A 16 -4.26 35.81 7.70
N GLU A 17 -5.34 35.17 7.29
CA GLU A 17 -6.13 35.57 6.15
C GLU A 17 -7.43 36.21 6.69
N ILE A 18 -7.76 37.40 6.21
CA ILE A 18 -8.93 38.18 6.58
C ILE A 18 -9.85 38.26 5.38
N PHE A 19 -11.14 37.97 5.55
CA PHE A 19 -12.15 38.10 4.51
C PHE A 19 -13.19 39.19 4.89
N ASN A 20 -13.46 40.11 3.98
CA ASN A 20 -14.48 41.10 4.18
C ASN A 20 -15.85 40.60 3.65
N TYR A 21 -16.71 40.15 4.55
CA TYR A 21 -18.09 39.71 4.25
C TYR A 21 -19.07 40.87 4.01
N GLY A 22 -18.69 42.10 4.39
CA GLY A 22 -19.52 43.27 4.27
C GLY A 22 -19.69 43.76 2.84
N GLU A 23 -20.68 44.64 2.61
CA GLU A 23 -20.94 45.26 1.30
C GLU A 23 -20.03 46.46 1.00
N ASN A 24 -19.28 46.94 1.99
CA ASN A 24 -18.41 48.13 1.86
C ASN A 24 -16.93 47.75 2.01
N ASP A 25 -16.07 48.53 1.37
CA ASP A 25 -14.62 48.45 1.61
C ASP A 25 -14.31 48.93 3.03
N VAL A 26 -13.41 48.22 3.70
CA VAL A 26 -12.96 48.52 5.08
C VAL A 26 -11.46 48.76 5.16
N SER A 27 -11.00 49.54 6.13
CA SER A 27 -9.59 49.79 6.39
C SER A 27 -9.40 50.37 7.80
N ASN A 28 -8.16 50.37 8.28
CA ASN A 28 -7.77 50.92 9.59
C ASN A 28 -8.53 50.29 10.77
N PHE A 29 -8.60 48.98 10.81
CA PHE A 29 -9.18 48.20 11.90
C PHE A 29 -8.09 47.44 12.64
N GLU A 30 -8.38 47.06 13.90
CA GLU A 30 -7.45 46.29 14.71
C GLU A 30 -7.46 44.80 14.30
N VAL A 31 -6.28 44.22 14.33
CA VAL A 31 -6.06 42.75 14.23
C VAL A 31 -5.21 42.35 15.40
N SER A 32 -5.48 41.20 15.97
CA SER A 32 -4.72 40.69 17.12
C SER A 32 -4.56 39.20 17.10
N TYR A 33 -3.61 38.70 17.87
CA TYR A 33 -3.54 37.29 18.20
C TYR A 33 -3.06 37.06 19.62
N THR A 34 -3.42 35.91 20.18
CA THR A 34 -2.86 35.34 21.42
C THR A 34 -2.32 33.93 21.16
N VAL A 35 -1.34 33.50 21.96
CA VAL A 35 -0.82 32.13 22.00
C VAL A 35 -1.04 31.57 23.40
N ASN A 36 -1.73 30.42 23.49
CA ASN A 36 -2.07 29.74 24.75
C ASN A 36 -2.76 30.68 25.77
N GLY A 37 -3.56 31.63 25.29
CA GLY A 37 -4.21 32.62 26.15
C GLY A 37 -3.25 33.57 26.84
N GLY A 38 -2.03 33.73 26.32
CA GLY A 38 -1.00 34.67 26.82
C GLY A 38 -1.28 36.13 26.49
N ALA A 39 -0.24 36.95 26.48
CA ALA A 39 -0.36 38.37 26.12
C ALA A 39 -0.81 38.52 24.66
N GLU A 40 -1.74 39.42 24.45
CA GLU A 40 -2.25 39.74 23.14
C GLU A 40 -1.28 40.65 22.36
N VAL A 41 -1.01 40.29 21.12
CA VAL A 41 -0.27 41.14 20.16
C VAL A 41 -1.32 41.87 19.31
N ILE A 42 -1.34 43.19 19.37
CA ILE A 42 -2.35 44.01 18.68
C ILE A 42 -1.63 44.91 17.65
N GLU A 43 -2.12 44.87 16.42
CA GLU A 43 -1.65 45.73 15.32
C GLU A 43 -2.83 46.26 14.53
N THR A 44 -2.57 47.19 13.60
CA THR A 44 -3.64 47.80 12.78
C THR A 44 -3.46 47.40 11.33
N PHE A 45 -4.52 46.83 10.73
CA PHE A 45 -4.60 46.61 9.28
C PHE A 45 -4.93 47.98 8.63
N THR A 46 -3.97 48.54 7.91
CA THR A 46 -4.08 49.92 7.36
C THR A 46 -4.47 49.96 5.90
N GLU A 47 -4.37 48.83 5.18
CA GLU A 47 -4.74 48.74 3.77
C GLU A 47 -6.25 48.74 3.59
N THR A 48 -6.71 48.95 2.35
CA THR A 48 -8.11 48.82 2.02
C THR A 48 -8.44 47.40 1.64
N LEU A 49 -9.33 46.74 2.39
CA LEU A 49 -9.88 45.44 2.07
C LEU A 49 -11.24 45.60 1.42
N ALA A 50 -11.30 45.36 0.12
CA ALA A 50 -12.52 45.55 -0.66
C ALA A 50 -13.62 44.55 -0.26
N SER A 51 -14.86 44.94 -0.43
CA SER A 51 -16.02 44.05 -0.21
C SER A 51 -15.88 42.75 -0.97
N GLY A 52 -16.13 41.61 -0.30
CA GLY A 52 -16.09 40.26 -0.86
C GLY A 52 -14.70 39.76 -1.24
N THR A 53 -13.62 40.34 -0.70
CA THR A 53 -12.23 39.92 -0.97
C THR A 53 -11.49 39.49 0.29
N THR A 54 -10.35 38.79 0.09
CA THR A 54 -9.40 38.40 1.14
C THR A 54 -8.15 39.25 1.11
N ALA A 55 -7.50 39.40 2.26
CA ALA A 55 -6.13 39.86 2.39
C ALA A 55 -5.34 39.01 3.40
N GLU A 56 -4.07 38.78 3.14
CA GLU A 56 -3.16 38.23 4.14
C GLU A 56 -2.57 39.36 4.99
N TYR A 57 -2.45 39.13 6.30
CA TYR A 57 -1.78 40.01 7.23
C TYR A 57 -0.73 39.24 8.04
N SER A 58 0.53 39.67 7.98
CA SER A 58 1.63 39.13 8.77
C SER A 58 1.97 40.07 9.90
N PHE A 59 1.83 39.61 11.13
CA PHE A 59 2.17 40.41 12.31
C PHE A 59 3.67 40.68 12.38
N THR A 60 4.02 41.86 12.84
CA THR A 60 5.43 42.25 13.12
C THR A 60 5.89 41.73 14.48
N GLY A 61 4.98 41.59 15.41
CA GLY A 61 5.21 40.91 16.69
C GLY A 61 5.29 39.41 16.51
N THR A 62 6.35 38.78 17.03
CA THR A 62 6.58 37.33 16.92
C THR A 62 6.21 36.60 18.20
N ALA A 63 5.96 35.30 18.09
CA ALA A 63 5.65 34.41 19.19
C ALA A 63 6.75 33.39 19.42
N ASP A 64 7.06 33.10 20.69
CA ASP A 64 7.97 32.02 21.08
C ASP A 64 7.19 30.69 21.09
N MET A 65 7.53 29.81 20.15
CA MET A 65 6.96 28.47 20.00
C MET A 65 8.08 27.41 19.96
N SER A 66 9.18 27.68 20.67
CA SER A 66 10.42 26.87 20.59
C SER A 66 10.42 25.60 21.46
N THR A 67 9.42 25.39 22.31
CA THR A 67 9.36 24.17 23.14
C THR A 67 8.95 22.98 22.28
N VAL A 68 9.88 22.03 22.08
CA VAL A 68 9.66 20.81 21.30
C VAL A 68 8.53 19.96 21.92
N GLU A 69 7.73 19.35 21.09
CA GLU A 69 6.53 18.55 21.44
C GLU A 69 5.39 19.34 22.09
N ALA A 70 5.56 20.63 22.31
CA ALA A 70 4.48 21.46 22.84
C ALA A 70 3.41 21.78 21.79
N TYR A 71 2.19 21.88 22.29
CA TYR A 71 1.05 22.38 21.49
C TYR A 71 0.86 23.87 21.76
N TYR A 72 0.51 24.61 20.74
CA TYR A 72 0.24 26.02 20.76
C TYR A 72 -1.11 26.31 20.17
N THR A 73 -2.03 26.83 20.99
CA THR A 73 -3.32 27.34 20.54
C THR A 73 -3.17 28.79 20.18
N ILE A 74 -3.36 29.13 18.91
CA ILE A 74 -3.32 30.49 18.40
C ILE A 74 -4.77 30.92 18.19
N VAL A 75 -5.16 32.03 18.81
CA VAL A 75 -6.44 32.68 18.56
C VAL A 75 -6.17 34.02 17.90
N ALA A 76 -6.64 34.21 16.68
CA ALA A 76 -6.57 35.45 15.94
C ALA A 76 -7.94 36.16 15.98
N THR A 77 -7.94 37.46 16.09
CA THR A 77 -9.19 38.27 16.19
C THR A 77 -9.08 39.52 15.31
N VAL A 78 -10.19 39.86 14.68
CA VAL A 78 -10.38 41.12 13.97
C VAL A 78 -11.35 41.98 14.78
N ASN A 79 -11.06 43.26 14.93
CA ASN A 79 -11.96 44.19 15.63
C ASN A 79 -12.23 45.41 14.74
N LEU A 80 -13.40 45.40 14.10
CA LEU A 80 -13.88 46.48 13.24
C LEU A 80 -15.04 47.17 13.91
N ASP A 81 -14.93 48.50 14.13
CA ASP A 81 -16.02 49.28 14.72
C ASP A 81 -17.25 49.30 13.76
N GLY A 82 -18.36 48.80 14.29
CA GLY A 82 -19.60 48.69 13.54
C GLY A 82 -19.77 47.36 12.77
N ASP A 83 -18.97 46.35 13.05
CA ASP A 83 -19.24 45.00 12.56
C ASP A 83 -20.56 44.47 13.14
N GLU A 84 -21.36 43.84 12.26
CA GLU A 84 -22.69 43.35 12.61
C GLU A 84 -22.70 41.88 12.99
N ASP A 85 -21.60 41.11 12.72
CA ASP A 85 -21.48 39.66 12.94
C ASP A 85 -20.19 39.30 13.70
N ALA A 86 -20.23 39.41 14.99
CA ALA A 86 -19.11 39.07 15.86
C ALA A 86 -18.77 37.55 15.93
N GLU A 87 -19.58 36.69 15.30
CA GLU A 87 -19.32 35.23 15.31
C GLU A 87 -18.19 34.86 14.35
N ASN A 88 -17.88 35.69 13.36
CA ASN A 88 -16.81 35.47 12.38
C ASN A 88 -15.51 36.24 12.68
N ASP A 89 -15.47 37.03 13.76
CA ASP A 89 -14.35 37.91 14.10
C ASP A 89 -13.12 37.15 14.59
N SER A 90 -13.23 35.91 15.00
CA SER A 90 -12.12 35.13 15.58
C SER A 90 -11.95 33.77 14.94
N TYR A 91 -10.71 33.35 14.85
CA TYR A 91 -10.32 32.00 14.41
C TYR A 91 -9.27 31.40 15.33
N GLU A 92 -9.50 30.13 15.73
CA GLU A 92 -8.61 29.37 16.59
C GLU A 92 -7.99 28.21 15.82
N VAL A 93 -6.70 28.00 16.02
CA VAL A 93 -5.97 26.85 15.49
C VAL A 93 -4.99 26.32 16.54
N GLU A 94 -4.88 24.99 16.63
CA GLU A 94 -3.85 24.33 17.41
C GLU A 94 -2.77 23.80 16.48
N ILE A 95 -1.51 24.07 16.79
CA ILE A 95 -0.32 23.58 16.09
C ILE A 95 0.65 22.95 17.08
N GLN A 96 1.56 22.11 16.59
CA GLN A 96 2.57 21.43 17.41
C GLN A 96 3.98 21.74 16.92
N HIS A 97 4.91 21.97 17.85
CA HIS A 97 6.34 21.94 17.55
C HIS A 97 6.83 20.49 17.56
N LEU A 98 7.11 19.93 16.39
CA LEU A 98 7.58 18.57 16.24
C LEU A 98 9.07 18.42 16.59
N ASN A 99 9.48 17.22 17.01
CA ASN A 99 10.91 16.86 17.05
C ASN A 99 11.55 17.14 15.69
N PRO A 100 12.82 17.54 15.64
CA PRO A 100 13.47 17.81 14.37
C PRO A 100 13.53 16.58 13.46
N TYR A 101 13.90 15.43 14.03
CA TYR A 101 14.15 14.19 13.31
C TYR A 101 13.29 13.07 13.90
N ASP A 102 12.43 12.50 13.10
CA ASP A 102 11.60 11.36 13.42
C ASP A 102 11.09 10.78 12.09
N ILE A 103 11.58 9.62 11.70
CA ILE A 103 11.23 8.98 10.45
C ILE A 103 10.81 7.54 10.68
N GLY A 104 9.74 7.11 10.05
CA GLY A 104 9.27 5.75 10.22
C GLY A 104 8.65 5.14 8.98
N VAL A 105 8.43 3.83 9.04
CA VAL A 105 7.74 3.06 8.02
C VAL A 105 6.26 3.01 8.35
N SER A 106 5.47 3.83 7.67
CA SER A 106 4.01 3.89 7.89
C SER A 106 3.23 2.73 7.25
N GLY A 107 3.88 1.94 6.38
CA GLY A 107 3.28 0.72 5.83
C GLY A 107 4.06 0.10 4.68
N ILE A 108 3.70 -1.15 4.37
CA ILE A 108 4.20 -1.90 3.20
C ILE A 108 3.04 -2.00 2.22
N ALA A 109 3.18 -1.39 1.04
CA ALA A 109 2.14 -1.35 0.02
C ALA A 109 2.21 -2.55 -0.94
N SER A 110 3.42 -3.09 -1.16
CA SER A 110 3.69 -4.25 -2.03
C SER A 110 4.88 -5.03 -1.46
N PRO A 111 4.93 -6.36 -1.66
CA PRO A 111 3.91 -7.19 -2.27
C PRO A 111 2.69 -7.39 -1.36
N ALA A 112 1.55 -7.70 -1.97
CA ALA A 112 0.32 -8.07 -1.27
C ALA A 112 0.05 -9.56 -1.45
N SER A 113 -0.70 -10.17 -0.52
CA SER A 113 -1.15 -11.55 -0.67
C SER A 113 -1.93 -11.76 -1.96
N GLY A 114 -1.67 -12.86 -2.63
CA GLY A 114 -2.26 -13.13 -3.93
C GLY A 114 -2.23 -14.61 -4.30
N VAL A 115 -2.59 -14.87 -5.55
CA VAL A 115 -2.55 -16.19 -6.17
C VAL A 115 -1.47 -16.14 -7.25
N LEU A 116 -0.56 -17.10 -7.27
CA LEU A 116 0.49 -17.20 -8.27
C LEU A 116 1.36 -15.93 -8.32
N LEU A 117 1.91 -15.54 -7.17
CA LEU A 117 2.88 -14.45 -7.12
C LEU A 117 4.16 -14.84 -7.88
N SER A 118 4.87 -13.86 -8.38
CA SER A 118 6.03 -14.08 -9.25
C SER A 118 7.35 -14.22 -8.48
N ASN A 119 8.40 -14.55 -9.20
CA ASN A 119 9.77 -14.58 -8.67
C ASN A 119 10.45 -13.20 -8.64
N ALA A 120 9.71 -12.13 -8.94
CA ALA A 120 10.23 -10.77 -9.01
C ALA A 120 9.19 -9.74 -8.52
N GLU A 121 8.68 -9.95 -7.30
CA GLU A 121 7.72 -9.03 -6.69
C GLU A 121 8.42 -7.78 -6.16
N GLN A 122 7.88 -6.62 -6.50
CA GLN A 122 8.41 -5.34 -6.05
C GLN A 122 8.08 -5.07 -4.59
N VAL A 123 9.07 -4.63 -3.81
CA VAL A 123 8.86 -4.13 -2.45
C VAL A 123 8.63 -2.62 -2.50
N VAL A 124 7.42 -2.21 -2.13
CA VAL A 124 7.00 -0.80 -2.11
C VAL A 124 6.50 -0.45 -0.73
N VAL A 125 7.01 0.64 -0.18
CA VAL A 125 6.72 1.06 1.19
C VAL A 125 6.30 2.53 1.25
N ALA A 126 5.55 2.87 2.27
CA ALA A 126 5.25 4.23 2.64
C ALA A 126 6.16 4.64 3.81
N ILE A 127 6.87 5.73 3.63
CA ILE A 127 7.78 6.33 4.62
C ILE A 127 7.16 7.65 5.05
N THR A 128 7.15 7.91 6.34
CA THR A 128 6.64 9.17 6.91
C THR A 128 7.72 9.84 7.73
N ASN A 129 7.96 11.09 7.44
CA ASN A 129 8.74 11.98 8.30
C ASN A 129 7.78 12.62 9.30
N TYR A 130 7.77 12.11 10.52
CA TYR A 130 6.98 12.64 11.63
C TYR A 130 7.63 13.85 12.28
N GLY A 131 8.93 14.06 12.00
CA GLY A 131 9.70 15.19 12.47
C GLY A 131 9.37 16.50 11.76
N GLY A 132 9.85 17.60 12.32
CA GLY A 132 9.61 18.94 11.77
C GLY A 132 10.64 19.36 10.72
N ALA A 133 11.83 18.75 10.70
CA ALA A 133 12.87 19.08 9.75
C ALA A 133 12.77 18.27 8.45
N THR A 134 13.24 18.84 7.34
CA THR A 134 13.41 18.08 6.10
C THR A 134 14.57 17.11 6.24
N ILE A 135 14.36 15.85 5.86
CA ILE A 135 15.35 14.77 5.92
C ILE A 135 15.77 14.36 4.51
N SER A 136 17.04 14.04 4.36
CA SER A 136 17.65 13.52 3.12
C SER A 136 18.71 12.48 3.48
N ASP A 137 19.06 11.63 2.52
CA ASP A 137 20.17 10.67 2.61
C ASP A 137 20.10 9.77 3.86
N PHE A 138 18.92 9.17 4.09
CA PHE A 138 18.70 8.19 5.16
C PHE A 138 18.59 6.78 4.58
N ASP A 139 18.91 5.77 5.39
CA ASP A 139 18.87 4.39 4.97
C ASP A 139 17.51 3.76 5.25
N ILE A 140 17.08 2.90 4.32
CA ILE A 140 15.93 2.02 4.47
C ILE A 140 16.35 0.58 4.16
N THR A 141 15.89 -0.36 4.97
CA THR A 141 16.25 -1.77 4.84
C THR A 141 15.00 -2.62 4.86
N TYR A 142 14.93 -3.61 3.99
CA TYR A 142 14.00 -4.72 4.21
C TYR A 142 14.75 -6.02 4.56
N GLU A 143 14.10 -6.85 5.37
CA GLU A 143 14.50 -8.23 5.67
C GLU A 143 13.47 -9.18 5.07
N PHE A 144 13.95 -10.18 4.33
CA PHE A 144 13.16 -11.23 3.72
C PHE A 144 13.94 -12.55 3.73
N ASN A 145 13.35 -13.63 4.27
CA ASN A 145 13.96 -14.96 4.37
C ASN A 145 15.37 -14.96 5.02
N GLY A 146 15.63 -14.04 5.95
CA GLY A 146 16.91 -13.90 6.64
C GLY A 146 18.00 -13.15 5.85
N GLU A 147 17.67 -12.64 4.67
CA GLU A 147 18.52 -11.75 3.88
C GLU A 147 18.04 -10.30 4.06
N THR A 148 18.97 -9.36 4.04
CA THR A 148 18.69 -7.92 4.17
C THR A 148 19.14 -7.16 2.93
N VAL A 149 18.31 -6.22 2.50
CA VAL A 149 18.63 -5.28 1.43
C VAL A 149 18.50 -3.86 1.96
N THR A 150 19.60 -3.12 1.90
CA THR A 150 19.65 -1.72 2.35
C THR A 150 19.88 -0.80 1.17
N GLU A 151 19.08 0.25 1.08
CA GLU A 151 19.20 1.31 0.08
C GLU A 151 19.14 2.68 0.77
N THR A 152 19.72 3.71 0.14
CA THR A 152 19.70 5.07 0.66
C THR A 152 18.63 5.86 -0.07
N VAL A 153 17.70 6.44 0.67
CA VAL A 153 16.68 7.35 0.16
C VAL A 153 17.27 8.76 0.08
N ALA A 154 17.51 9.24 -1.13
CA ALA A 154 18.13 10.54 -1.35
C ALA A 154 17.26 11.73 -0.86
N GLY A 155 15.95 11.56 -0.84
CA GLY A 155 15.03 12.64 -0.43
C GLY A 155 14.97 13.80 -1.45
N PRO A 156 14.62 15.05 -1.06
CA PRO A 156 14.24 15.46 0.30
C PRO A 156 12.85 14.98 0.70
N LEU A 157 12.67 14.60 1.96
CA LEU A 157 11.36 14.34 2.55
C LEU A 157 11.06 15.44 3.57
N ALA A 158 10.12 16.29 3.27
CA ALA A 158 9.76 17.43 4.12
C ALA A 158 9.23 16.97 5.47
N GLY A 159 9.37 17.82 6.48
CA GLY A 159 8.78 17.58 7.79
C GLY A 159 7.25 17.37 7.70
N ASN A 160 6.72 16.51 8.56
CA ASN A 160 5.30 16.16 8.62
C ASN A 160 4.71 15.76 7.25
N SER A 161 5.46 14.96 6.48
CA SER A 161 5.05 14.49 5.17
C SER A 161 5.42 13.03 4.94
N SER A 162 4.83 12.43 3.91
CA SER A 162 5.06 11.03 3.55
C SER A 162 5.47 10.90 2.10
N MET A 163 6.20 9.82 1.79
CA MET A 163 6.53 9.43 0.42
C MET A 163 6.39 7.92 0.23
N SER A 164 6.20 7.50 -1.00
CA SER A 164 6.34 6.10 -1.39
C SER A 164 7.75 5.84 -1.88
N TYR A 165 8.34 4.74 -1.43
CA TYR A 165 9.64 4.28 -1.88
C TYR A 165 9.52 2.86 -2.46
N THR A 166 10.18 2.64 -3.59
CA THR A 166 10.25 1.33 -4.25
C THR A 166 11.69 0.87 -4.25
N PHE A 167 11.95 -0.28 -3.66
CA PHE A 167 13.28 -0.88 -3.68
C PHE A 167 13.66 -1.34 -5.09
N ASP A 168 14.93 -1.20 -5.44
CA ASP A 168 15.48 -1.65 -6.71
C ASP A 168 15.49 -3.19 -6.81
N GLN A 169 15.70 -3.87 -5.67
CA GLN A 169 15.69 -5.33 -5.61
C GLN A 169 14.27 -5.85 -5.32
N THR A 170 13.95 -6.95 -6.02
CA THR A 170 12.68 -7.67 -5.89
C THR A 170 12.82 -8.87 -4.96
N VAL A 171 11.69 -9.42 -4.51
CA VAL A 171 11.63 -10.66 -3.73
C VAL A 171 10.97 -11.77 -4.55
N ASP A 172 11.46 -12.99 -4.36
CA ASP A 172 10.90 -14.18 -4.98
C ASP A 172 9.80 -14.76 -4.09
N LEU A 173 8.57 -14.66 -4.55
CA LEU A 173 7.38 -15.21 -3.90
C LEU A 173 6.71 -16.29 -4.76
N SER A 174 7.39 -16.85 -5.77
CA SER A 174 6.81 -17.79 -6.74
C SER A 174 6.37 -19.10 -6.10
N ILE A 175 7.04 -19.56 -5.06
CA ILE A 175 6.65 -20.79 -4.36
C ILE A 175 5.42 -20.49 -3.47
N PRO A 176 4.33 -21.25 -3.56
CA PRO A 176 3.19 -21.08 -2.67
C PRO A 176 3.58 -21.24 -1.20
N GLY A 177 3.13 -20.30 -0.36
CA GLY A 177 3.50 -20.28 1.05
C GLY A 177 3.16 -18.96 1.75
N THR A 178 3.58 -18.87 3.00
CA THR A 178 3.47 -17.66 3.81
C THR A 178 4.84 -17.06 4.02
N TYR A 179 4.97 -15.79 3.71
CA TYR A 179 6.20 -15.00 3.80
C TYR A 179 6.01 -13.82 4.73
N VAL A 180 7.10 -13.38 5.34
CA VAL A 180 7.11 -12.15 6.13
C VAL A 180 8.18 -11.22 5.57
N ILE A 181 7.79 -9.99 5.29
CA ILE A 181 8.71 -8.90 4.98
C ILE A 181 8.68 -7.91 6.14
N THR A 182 9.84 -7.58 6.68
CA THR A 182 10.02 -6.53 7.67
C THR A 182 10.84 -5.41 7.04
N VAL A 183 10.36 -4.19 7.16
CA VAL A 183 11.04 -2.99 6.65
C VAL A 183 11.33 -2.05 7.81
N TYR A 184 12.49 -1.42 7.80
CA TYR A 184 12.85 -0.43 8.80
C TYR A 184 13.71 0.69 8.22
N THR A 185 13.53 1.89 8.78
CA THR A 185 14.34 3.08 8.53
C THR A 185 15.49 3.15 9.52
N SER A 186 16.55 3.89 9.17
CA SER A 186 17.65 4.19 10.06
C SER A 186 18.10 5.63 9.86
N LEU A 187 17.89 6.45 10.89
CA LEU A 187 18.30 7.86 10.92
C LEU A 187 19.00 8.16 12.24
N ASP A 188 20.19 8.77 12.17
CA ASP A 188 20.92 9.19 13.38
C ASP A 188 20.20 10.35 14.07
N GLY A 189 19.91 10.19 15.35
CA GLY A 189 19.16 11.18 16.13
C GLY A 189 17.64 11.10 16.00
N ASP A 190 17.11 9.98 15.50
CA ASP A 190 15.67 9.70 15.48
C ASP A 190 15.07 9.80 16.89
N ALA A 191 13.94 10.49 17.00
CA ALA A 191 13.29 10.76 18.27
C ALA A 191 12.40 9.60 18.75
N ASP A 192 11.80 8.83 17.82
CA ASP A 192 10.91 7.72 18.14
C ASP A 192 11.23 6.46 17.32
N ASN A 193 12.14 5.65 17.82
CA ASN A 193 12.48 4.38 17.18
C ASN A 193 11.36 3.33 17.21
N SER A 194 10.21 3.59 17.81
CA SER A 194 9.09 2.65 17.84
C SER A 194 8.31 2.62 16.52
N ASN A 195 8.41 3.66 15.72
CA ASN A 195 7.76 3.77 14.40
C ASN A 195 8.69 3.39 13.23
N ASP A 196 9.99 3.14 13.49
CA ASP A 196 11.00 2.85 12.47
C ASP A 196 10.66 1.62 11.64
N SER A 197 9.92 0.66 12.16
CA SER A 197 9.71 -0.63 11.50
C SER A 197 8.25 -0.97 11.26
N SER A 198 8.02 -1.69 10.16
CA SER A 198 6.73 -2.30 9.83
C SER A 198 6.96 -3.70 9.27
N SER A 199 6.04 -4.62 9.54
CA SER A 199 6.07 -5.98 9.00
C SER A 199 4.76 -6.31 8.31
N SER A 200 4.84 -7.08 7.22
CA SER A 200 3.67 -7.59 6.49
C SER A 200 3.81 -9.08 6.26
N GLU A 201 2.72 -9.80 6.51
CA GLU A 201 2.58 -11.20 6.11
C GLU A 201 1.97 -11.27 4.71
N ILE A 202 2.63 -11.99 3.80
CA ILE A 202 2.20 -12.17 2.42
C ILE A 202 1.94 -13.67 2.21
N VAL A 203 0.76 -13.99 1.74
CA VAL A 203 0.39 -15.37 1.39
C VAL A 203 0.35 -15.48 -0.13
N ASN A 204 1.26 -16.29 -0.70
CA ASN A 204 1.11 -16.77 -2.06
C ASN A 204 0.33 -18.08 -2.02
N SER A 205 -0.84 -18.10 -2.62
CA SER A 205 -1.70 -19.29 -2.68
C SER A 205 -1.76 -19.86 -4.08
N ASN A 206 -1.95 -21.16 -4.15
CA ASN A 206 -2.25 -21.81 -5.41
C ASN A 206 -3.58 -21.29 -5.99
N CYS A 207 -3.71 -21.37 -7.30
CA CYS A 207 -5.00 -21.13 -7.94
C CYS A 207 -6.03 -22.11 -7.37
N ALA A 208 -7.02 -21.62 -6.66
CA ALA A 208 -8.12 -22.40 -6.13
C ALA A 208 -9.40 -22.11 -6.95
N PRO A 209 -9.59 -22.78 -8.10
CA PRO A 209 -10.80 -22.58 -8.88
C PRO A 209 -12.01 -22.99 -8.06
N SER A 210 -13.02 -22.13 -8.00
CA SER A 210 -14.30 -22.47 -7.36
C SER A 210 -15.29 -22.95 -8.41
N MET A 211 -15.95 -24.06 -8.13
CA MET A 211 -16.98 -24.61 -8.99
C MET A 211 -18.30 -24.79 -8.21
N ASN A 212 -19.41 -24.51 -8.87
CA ASN A 212 -20.70 -24.79 -8.29
C ASN A 212 -21.11 -26.23 -8.61
N CYS A 213 -21.05 -27.08 -7.62
CA CYS A 213 -21.36 -28.51 -7.72
C CYS A 213 -22.86 -28.85 -7.54
N THR A 214 -23.75 -27.88 -7.54
CA THR A 214 -25.17 -28.07 -7.19
C THR A 214 -25.88 -29.03 -8.14
N VAL A 215 -25.40 -29.16 -9.38
CA VAL A 215 -26.00 -30.02 -10.41
C VAL A 215 -25.12 -31.22 -10.79
N GLY A 216 -24.06 -31.49 -10.02
CA GLY A 216 -23.14 -32.60 -10.26
C GLY A 216 -22.07 -32.29 -11.31
N ASP A 217 -21.80 -31.01 -11.59
CA ASP A 217 -20.68 -30.60 -12.43
C ASP A 217 -19.34 -30.93 -11.74
N GLY A 218 -18.30 -31.08 -12.52
CA GLY A 218 -16.94 -31.30 -12.03
C GLY A 218 -16.33 -32.61 -12.48
N LEU A 219 -15.02 -32.68 -12.25
CA LEU A 219 -14.20 -33.87 -12.53
C LEU A 219 -14.47 -34.90 -11.43
N THR A 220 -14.84 -36.12 -11.83
CA THR A 220 -15.09 -37.24 -10.90
C THR A 220 -14.01 -38.30 -10.97
N LEU A 221 -13.16 -38.25 -12.00
CA LEU A 221 -12.00 -39.13 -12.15
C LEU A 221 -10.95 -38.44 -13.02
N PHE A 222 -9.72 -38.54 -12.63
CA PHE A 222 -8.55 -38.25 -13.45
C PHE A 222 -7.55 -39.40 -13.37
N GLN A 223 -7.12 -39.92 -14.52
CA GLN A 223 -6.15 -41.01 -14.57
C GLN A 223 -5.05 -40.68 -15.56
N LEU A 224 -3.81 -40.87 -15.13
CA LEU A 224 -2.62 -40.77 -15.96
C LEU A 224 -1.57 -41.77 -15.44
N LEU A 225 -1.26 -42.79 -16.21
CA LEU A 225 -0.31 -43.87 -15.81
C LEU A 225 -0.71 -44.45 -14.43
N ASP A 226 0.15 -44.22 -13.41
CA ASP A 226 -0.07 -44.73 -12.05
C ASP A 226 -0.98 -43.84 -11.20
N ILE A 227 -1.31 -42.63 -11.69
CA ILE A 227 -2.29 -41.77 -11.04
C ILE A 227 -3.69 -42.28 -11.35
N ASP A 228 -4.44 -42.64 -10.31
CA ASP A 228 -5.83 -43.01 -10.34
C ASP A 228 -6.59 -42.21 -9.28
N ASN A 229 -7.03 -41.01 -9.66
CA ASN A 229 -7.62 -40.04 -8.75
C ASN A 229 -9.14 -39.96 -8.93
N PRO A 230 -9.91 -40.76 -8.17
CA PRO A 230 -11.35 -40.55 -8.04
C PRO A 230 -11.60 -39.31 -7.18
N SER A 231 -12.27 -38.32 -7.72
CA SER A 231 -12.63 -37.10 -7.01
C SER A 231 -14.16 -36.91 -6.99
N GLY A 232 -14.63 -36.15 -6.01
CA GLY A 232 -16.00 -35.64 -5.99
C GLY A 232 -16.09 -34.26 -6.65
N CYS A 233 -17.24 -33.69 -6.68
CA CYS A 233 -17.38 -32.27 -7.01
C CYS A 233 -17.03 -31.43 -5.78
N GLU A 234 -15.78 -31.15 -5.59
CA GLU A 234 -15.21 -30.52 -4.37
C GLU A 234 -14.86 -29.04 -4.57
N GLY A 235 -15.04 -28.53 -5.79
CA GLY A 235 -14.57 -27.23 -6.20
C GLY A 235 -13.07 -27.29 -6.55
N TYR A 236 -12.21 -26.96 -5.63
CA TYR A 236 -10.76 -27.18 -5.72
C TYR A 236 -10.40 -28.44 -4.93
N GLY A 237 -9.70 -29.37 -5.55
CA GLY A 237 -9.08 -30.51 -4.91
C GLY A 237 -7.56 -30.38 -4.99
N ASP A 238 -6.87 -30.45 -3.86
CA ASP A 238 -5.42 -30.53 -3.81
C ASP A 238 -4.99 -32.01 -3.85
N PHE A 239 -4.28 -32.39 -4.91
CA PHE A 239 -3.79 -33.74 -5.15
C PHE A 239 -2.28 -33.73 -5.42
N THR A 240 -1.57 -32.74 -4.92
CA THR A 240 -0.11 -32.58 -5.10
C THR A 240 0.73 -33.70 -4.47
N ASP A 241 0.14 -34.56 -3.67
CA ASP A 241 0.74 -35.80 -3.14
C ASP A 241 0.76 -36.95 -4.15
N GLN A 242 0.01 -36.85 -5.26
CA GLN A 242 -0.02 -37.86 -6.31
C GLN A 242 1.04 -37.56 -7.37
N MET A 243 1.88 -38.53 -7.67
CA MET A 243 2.97 -38.40 -8.62
C MET A 243 3.06 -39.62 -9.54
N THR A 244 3.44 -39.41 -10.80
CA THR A 244 3.81 -40.47 -11.74
C THR A 244 5.00 -40.05 -12.56
N ASN A 245 5.72 -41.01 -13.12
CA ASN A 245 6.85 -40.76 -14.00
C ASN A 245 6.40 -40.81 -15.45
N VAL A 246 6.64 -39.71 -16.18
CA VAL A 246 6.35 -39.61 -17.62
C VAL A 246 7.68 -39.63 -18.40
N GLU A 247 7.69 -40.33 -19.53
CA GLU A 247 8.87 -40.37 -20.39
C GLU A 247 8.87 -39.10 -21.27
N GLN A 248 10.02 -38.40 -21.26
CA GLN A 248 10.19 -37.20 -22.08
C GLN A 248 10.03 -37.52 -23.57
N GLY A 249 9.14 -36.82 -24.25
CA GLY A 249 8.77 -37.06 -25.65
C GLY A 249 7.82 -38.25 -25.83
N GLY A 250 7.41 -38.89 -24.75
CA GLY A 250 6.40 -39.95 -24.76
C GLY A 250 5.01 -39.43 -25.04
N THR A 251 4.10 -40.34 -25.39
CA THR A 251 2.67 -40.08 -25.56
C THR A 251 1.90 -40.85 -24.52
N HIS A 252 1.04 -40.18 -23.77
CA HIS A 252 0.29 -40.78 -22.68
C HIS A 252 -1.19 -40.46 -22.79
N ASP A 253 -2.04 -41.43 -22.47
CA ASP A 253 -3.47 -41.25 -22.39
C ASP A 253 -3.88 -40.73 -21.05
N VAL A 254 -4.66 -39.64 -21.07
CA VAL A 254 -5.32 -39.08 -19.89
C VAL A 254 -6.78 -39.42 -19.93
N THR A 255 -7.28 -40.15 -18.93
CA THR A 255 -8.70 -40.44 -18.80
C THR A 255 -9.35 -39.49 -17.82
N MET A 256 -10.40 -38.85 -18.24
CA MET A 256 -11.21 -37.92 -17.43
C MET A 256 -12.65 -38.30 -17.44
N THR A 257 -13.29 -38.25 -16.27
CA THR A 257 -14.75 -38.45 -16.14
C THR A 257 -15.32 -37.26 -15.41
N THR A 258 -16.47 -36.78 -15.90
CA THR A 258 -17.25 -35.72 -15.25
C THR A 258 -18.58 -36.21 -14.81
N GLY A 259 -19.20 -35.58 -13.83
CA GLY A 259 -20.54 -35.91 -13.36
C GLY A 259 -21.63 -35.66 -14.41
N TYR A 260 -21.38 -34.76 -15.37
CA TYR A 260 -22.25 -34.45 -16.50
C TYR A 260 -21.49 -34.49 -17.81
N GLY A 261 -22.18 -34.80 -18.92
CA GLY A 261 -21.64 -34.69 -20.27
C GLY A 261 -21.56 -33.23 -20.75
N ASN A 262 -20.79 -33.00 -21.81
CA ASN A 262 -20.53 -31.68 -22.41
C ASN A 262 -19.78 -30.68 -21.53
N GLN A 263 -18.98 -31.14 -20.61
CA GLN A 263 -18.11 -30.26 -19.82
C GLN A 263 -16.80 -29.98 -20.57
N TYR A 264 -16.35 -28.73 -20.46
CA TYR A 264 -15.11 -28.31 -21.07
C TYR A 264 -14.00 -28.45 -20.04
N VAL A 265 -12.92 -29.12 -20.45
CA VAL A 265 -11.72 -29.32 -19.59
C VAL A 265 -10.52 -28.62 -20.21
N ARG A 266 -9.68 -28.08 -19.37
CA ARG A 266 -8.35 -27.58 -19.69
C ARG A 266 -7.34 -28.28 -18.82
N ILE A 267 -6.15 -28.51 -19.38
CA ILE A 267 -5.01 -29.08 -18.65
C ILE A 267 -3.79 -28.20 -18.92
N TRP A 268 -3.15 -27.78 -17.86
CA TRP A 268 -1.85 -27.11 -17.89
C TRP A 268 -0.82 -28.02 -17.27
N ILE A 269 0.41 -27.93 -17.75
CA ILE A 269 1.60 -28.56 -17.16
C ILE A 269 2.61 -27.45 -16.99
N ASP A 270 3.04 -27.23 -15.76
CA ASP A 270 4.14 -26.32 -15.46
C ASP A 270 5.47 -26.97 -15.94
N PHE A 271 5.93 -26.55 -17.14
CA PHE A 271 7.11 -27.14 -17.77
C PHE A 271 8.42 -26.55 -17.28
N ASN A 272 8.38 -25.37 -16.70
CA ASN A 272 9.56 -24.64 -16.25
C ASN A 272 9.70 -24.59 -14.74
N ASP A 273 8.70 -25.15 -14.01
CA ASP A 273 8.66 -25.22 -12.54
C ASP A 273 8.69 -23.82 -11.90
N ASP A 274 7.97 -22.87 -12.52
CA ASP A 274 7.86 -21.50 -12.02
C ASP A 274 6.54 -21.22 -11.26
N TYR A 275 5.71 -22.25 -11.10
CA TYR A 275 4.40 -22.21 -10.41
C TYR A 275 3.40 -21.25 -11.08
N SER A 276 3.68 -20.84 -12.32
CA SER A 276 2.81 -19.99 -13.14
C SER A 276 2.30 -20.78 -14.35
N TYR A 277 1.01 -20.72 -14.63
CA TYR A 277 0.41 -21.45 -15.75
C TYR A 277 0.16 -20.52 -16.93
N THR A 278 1.09 -20.51 -17.87
CA THR A 278 1.04 -19.68 -19.07
C THR A 278 0.35 -20.38 -20.25
N MET A 279 0.08 -19.65 -21.33
CA MET A 279 -0.53 -20.24 -22.53
C MET A 279 0.39 -21.25 -23.23
N ASP A 280 1.72 -21.17 -23.01
CA ASP A 280 2.69 -22.12 -23.57
C ASP A 280 2.68 -23.46 -22.82
N GLU A 281 2.08 -23.49 -21.63
CA GLU A 281 1.92 -24.65 -20.76
C GLU A 281 0.52 -25.26 -20.82
N LEU A 282 -0.37 -24.66 -21.62
CA LEU A 282 -1.71 -25.18 -21.88
C LEU A 282 -1.62 -26.36 -22.84
N VAL A 283 -1.67 -27.59 -22.32
CA VAL A 283 -1.58 -28.82 -23.14
C VAL A 283 -2.91 -29.29 -23.70
N LEU A 284 -4.00 -28.88 -23.08
CA LEU A 284 -5.36 -29.17 -23.53
C LEU A 284 -6.24 -27.95 -23.36
N ASP A 285 -6.80 -27.45 -24.46
CA ASP A 285 -7.71 -26.30 -24.43
C ASP A 285 -9.12 -26.69 -24.82
N ASN A 286 -10.07 -26.36 -23.94
CA ASN A 286 -11.51 -26.49 -24.20
C ASN A 286 -11.95 -27.86 -24.74
N TYR A 287 -11.35 -28.93 -24.29
CA TYR A 287 -11.77 -30.28 -24.67
C TYR A 287 -13.15 -30.62 -24.09
N ILE A 288 -14.04 -31.04 -24.96
CA ILE A 288 -15.39 -31.45 -24.54
C ILE A 288 -15.35 -32.93 -24.16
N ILE A 289 -15.56 -33.24 -22.90
CA ILE A 289 -15.75 -34.60 -22.45
C ILE A 289 -17.09 -35.10 -22.99
N ALA A 290 -17.09 -36.27 -23.58
CA ALA A 290 -18.07 -36.89 -24.47
C ALA A 290 -19.52 -36.46 -24.28
N GLN A 291 -20.16 -36.05 -25.37
CA GLN A 291 -21.58 -35.64 -25.38
C GLN A 291 -22.49 -36.73 -24.79
N GLY A 292 -23.07 -36.42 -23.63
CA GLY A 292 -24.12 -37.27 -23.03
C GLY A 292 -23.64 -38.41 -22.15
N SER A 293 -22.34 -38.68 -22.00
CA SER A 293 -21.83 -39.83 -21.21
C SER A 293 -21.01 -39.46 -19.97
N GLY A 294 -20.56 -38.22 -19.85
CA GLY A 294 -19.76 -37.78 -18.71
C GLY A 294 -18.33 -38.35 -18.65
N SER A 295 -17.90 -39.13 -19.63
CA SER A 295 -16.52 -39.68 -19.67
C SER A 295 -15.91 -39.55 -21.05
N GLY A 296 -14.58 -39.38 -21.07
CA GLY A 296 -13.81 -39.32 -22.30
C GLY A 296 -12.32 -39.55 -22.02
N THR A 297 -11.61 -39.97 -23.07
CA THR A 297 -10.17 -40.16 -23.03
C THR A 297 -9.52 -39.20 -24.00
N TYR A 298 -8.49 -38.51 -23.53
CA TYR A 298 -7.64 -37.64 -24.33
C TYR A 298 -6.23 -38.20 -24.37
N THR A 299 -5.64 -38.21 -25.55
CA THR A 299 -4.24 -38.64 -25.71
C THR A 299 -3.35 -37.43 -25.77
N ALA A 300 -2.57 -37.20 -24.73
CA ALA A 300 -1.61 -36.11 -24.64
C ALA A 300 -0.22 -36.53 -25.12
N VAL A 301 0.49 -35.62 -25.79
CA VAL A 301 1.88 -35.79 -26.14
C VAL A 301 2.73 -35.06 -25.09
N SER A 302 3.62 -35.77 -24.45
CA SER A 302 4.60 -35.14 -23.54
C SER A 302 5.58 -34.29 -24.33
N TYR A 303 5.74 -33.02 -23.94
CA TYR A 303 6.68 -32.10 -24.56
C TYR A 303 8.14 -32.35 -24.11
N THR A 304 9.09 -31.90 -24.92
CA THR A 304 10.53 -32.21 -24.78
C THR A 304 11.23 -31.54 -23.62
N HIS A 305 10.53 -30.86 -22.71
CA HIS A 305 11.10 -29.99 -21.67
C HIS A 305 10.73 -30.39 -20.24
N LEU A 306 10.02 -31.52 -20.02
CA LEU A 306 9.73 -31.98 -18.66
C LEU A 306 11.02 -32.26 -17.87
N ARG A 307 11.24 -31.59 -16.76
CA ARG A 307 12.26 -31.94 -15.78
C ARG A 307 11.76 -33.10 -14.91
N ALA A 308 12.69 -33.88 -14.37
CA ALA A 308 12.43 -35.14 -13.68
C ALA A 308 11.68 -35.05 -12.32
N HIS A 309 11.06 -33.93 -11.98
CA HIS A 309 10.38 -33.67 -10.70
C HIS A 309 9.09 -32.84 -10.84
N GLU A 310 8.38 -32.97 -11.97
CA GLU A 310 7.16 -32.17 -12.16
C GLU A 310 5.95 -32.88 -11.57
N THR A 311 5.24 -32.20 -10.68
CA THR A 311 3.92 -32.59 -10.18
C THR A 311 2.84 -32.00 -11.07
N LEU A 312 1.89 -32.82 -11.50
CA LEU A 312 0.67 -32.35 -12.17
C LEU A 312 -0.27 -31.77 -11.11
N ALA A 313 -0.54 -30.48 -11.22
CA ALA A 313 -1.51 -29.78 -10.37
C ALA A 313 -2.86 -29.65 -11.08
#